data_8a1cbf6ad92e606e7c9b3dc40f405d86
#
_entry.id   8a1cbf6ad92e606e7c9b3dc40f405d86
#
_cell.length_a   1.000
_cell.length_b   1.000
_cell.length_c   1.000
_cell.angle_alpha   90.00
_cell.angle_beta   90.00
_cell.angle_gamma   90.00
#
_symmetry.space_group_name_H-M   'P 1'
#
loop_
_entity.id
_entity.type
_entity.pdbx_description
1 polymer ?
#
loop_
_entity_poly.entity_id
_entity_poly.type
_entity_poly.pdbx_seq_one_letter_code
_entity_poly.pdbx_strand_id
1 'polypeptide(L)'
;MIPAKEKVLVCPHCGGEKSIIQITSGNTIGGHQWWDMKADFPMLPIPSPIQKCSQCKKYYHIESASSYEGDNYSFDKGELSYEEAKEAWSQLKDTLSGGMLTSLALVYIHAYNDKYQRVLNKESTKIDYIEPKEADLEEFRSVVYTLIDNFQVESPLIYAEFLREARLFDEAMKIANSTDVPKEGVYANLYTYIVDNCRKKNSLVYIVEF
;
A
#
# COMPACT_ATOMS: atom_id res chain seq x y z
N MET A 1 12.91 19.07 -0.97
CA MET A 1 13.30 17.99 -0.03
C MET A 1 14.61 18.36 0.64
N ILE A 2 14.68 18.24 1.95
CA ILE A 2 15.92 18.35 2.71
C ILE A 2 16.23 16.94 3.22
N PRO A 3 17.23 16.24 2.65
CA PRO A 3 17.59 14.91 3.11
C PRO A 3 18.22 15.00 4.51
N ALA A 4 17.94 13.99 5.32
CA ALA A 4 18.70 13.73 6.54
C ALA A 4 19.76 12.66 6.26
N LYS A 5 20.66 12.45 7.20
CA LYS A 5 21.52 11.29 7.18
C LYS A 5 20.68 10.01 7.15
N GLU A 6 21.20 8.94 6.59
CA GLU A 6 20.51 7.66 6.50
C GLU A 6 20.11 7.12 7.88
N LYS A 7 18.99 6.39 7.92
CA LYS A 7 18.66 5.53 9.04
C LYS A 7 19.17 4.12 8.72
N VAL A 8 20.08 3.62 9.54
CA VAL A 8 20.59 2.26 9.41
C VAL A 8 19.73 1.34 10.27
N LEU A 9 19.08 0.37 9.64
CA LEU A 9 18.32 -0.69 10.29
C LEU A 9 19.21 -1.91 10.52
N VAL A 10 19.14 -2.47 11.72
CA VAL A 10 19.83 -3.72 12.07
C VAL A 10 18.82 -4.87 12.03
N CYS A 11 19.06 -5.82 11.13
CA CYS A 11 18.16 -6.95 10.93
C CYS A 11 17.98 -7.76 12.23
N PRO A 12 16.74 -7.99 12.71
CA PRO A 12 16.51 -8.72 13.95
C PRO A 12 16.86 -10.22 13.87
N HIS A 13 17.08 -10.74 12.64
CA HIS A 13 17.38 -12.16 12.44
C HIS A 13 18.88 -12.49 12.40
N CYS A 14 19.71 -11.57 11.89
CA CYS A 14 21.12 -11.87 11.67
C CYS A 14 22.08 -10.72 12.01
N GLY A 15 21.58 -9.57 12.44
CA GLY A 15 22.40 -8.39 12.72
C GLY A 15 22.91 -7.66 11.48
N GLY A 16 22.54 -8.09 10.27
CA GLY A 16 22.94 -7.41 9.02
C GLY A 16 22.32 -6.01 8.92
N GLU A 17 23.09 -5.07 8.41
CA GLU A 17 22.70 -3.67 8.32
C GLU A 17 22.10 -3.33 6.96
N LYS A 18 21.11 -2.42 6.96
CA LYS A 18 20.49 -1.84 5.77
C LYS A 18 20.22 -0.36 5.97
N SER A 19 20.78 0.45 5.09
CA SER A 19 20.52 1.90 5.07
C SER A 19 19.22 2.20 4.32
N ILE A 20 18.35 3.01 4.92
CA ILE A 20 17.13 3.50 4.29
C ILE A 20 17.10 5.02 4.27
N ILE A 21 16.25 5.57 3.39
CA ILE A 21 16.06 7.01 3.28
C ILE A 21 15.51 7.59 4.58
N GLN A 22 16.03 8.76 4.94
CA GLN A 22 15.47 9.63 5.94
C GLN A 22 15.43 11.06 5.41
N ILE A 23 14.41 11.81 5.74
CA ILE A 23 14.27 13.21 5.35
C ILE A 23 13.95 14.08 6.55
N THR A 24 14.50 15.27 6.59
CA THR A 24 14.20 16.28 7.61
C THR A 24 12.96 17.09 7.22
N SER A 25 12.79 17.41 5.92
CA SER A 25 11.67 18.19 5.42
C SER A 25 11.43 17.91 3.95
N GLY A 26 10.17 17.93 3.56
CA GLY A 26 9.71 17.75 2.20
C GLY A 26 8.36 18.41 1.97
N ASN A 27 7.84 18.26 0.76
CA ASN A 27 6.49 18.66 0.40
C ASN A 27 5.87 17.63 -0.55
N THR A 28 4.58 17.77 -0.81
CA THR A 28 3.80 16.86 -1.66
C THR A 28 3.69 17.31 -3.11
N ILE A 29 4.40 18.40 -3.50
CA ILE A 29 4.35 18.94 -4.87
C ILE A 29 4.87 17.91 -5.87
N GLY A 30 4.11 17.71 -6.95
CA GLY A 30 4.43 16.75 -8.00
C GLY A 30 4.19 15.29 -7.63
N GLY A 31 3.57 15.05 -6.47
CA GLY A 31 3.20 13.70 -6.05
C GLY A 31 1.81 13.28 -6.49
N HIS A 32 1.53 12.01 -6.32
CA HIS A 32 0.26 11.38 -6.63
C HIS A 32 -0.26 10.60 -5.42
N GLN A 33 -1.57 10.57 -5.27
CA GLN A 33 -2.25 9.73 -4.31
C GLN A 33 -3.31 8.91 -5.05
N TRP A 34 -3.47 7.65 -4.67
CA TRP A 34 -4.45 6.74 -5.24
C TRP A 34 -5.54 6.42 -4.23
N TRP A 35 -6.66 5.91 -4.72
CA TRP A 35 -7.79 5.57 -3.86
C TRP A 35 -7.51 4.41 -2.91
N ASP A 36 -6.52 3.56 -3.19
CA ASP A 36 -6.02 2.52 -2.29
C ASP A 36 -5.11 3.05 -1.16
N MET A 37 -5.14 4.34 -0.90
CA MET A 37 -4.32 5.05 0.10
C MET A 37 -2.82 5.09 -0.22
N LYS A 38 -2.35 4.51 -1.32
CA LYS A 38 -0.95 4.69 -1.73
C LYS A 38 -0.70 6.14 -2.11
N ALA A 39 0.42 6.67 -1.64
CA ALA A 39 0.93 7.97 -2.03
C ALA A 39 2.39 7.86 -2.48
N ASP A 40 2.72 8.54 -3.56
CA ASP A 40 4.10 8.73 -4.00
C ASP A 40 4.39 10.23 -4.12
N PHE A 41 5.18 10.70 -3.19
CA PHE A 41 5.59 12.11 -3.10
C PHE A 41 7.10 12.20 -3.34
N PRO A 42 7.56 12.61 -4.54
CA PRO A 42 8.99 12.64 -4.86
C PRO A 42 9.82 13.49 -3.90
N MET A 43 9.20 14.51 -3.32
CA MET A 43 9.85 15.41 -2.35
C MET A 43 9.60 15.03 -0.89
N LEU A 44 8.88 13.93 -0.65
CA LEU A 44 8.59 13.38 0.69
C LEU A 44 8.55 11.84 0.63
N PRO A 45 9.65 11.19 0.22
CA PRO A 45 9.69 9.74 0.11
C PRO A 45 9.57 9.09 1.49
N ILE A 46 8.66 8.13 1.61
CA ILE A 46 8.41 7.36 2.84
C ILE A 46 8.99 5.97 2.64
N PRO A 47 9.87 5.48 3.53
CA PRO A 47 10.39 4.13 3.43
C PRO A 47 9.29 3.09 3.67
N SER A 48 9.37 1.96 2.96
CA SER A 48 8.47 0.83 3.19
C SER A 48 8.57 0.35 4.65
N PRO A 49 7.46 0.07 5.33
CA PRO A 49 7.48 -0.48 6.68
C PRO A 49 8.01 -1.91 6.74
N ILE A 50 7.99 -2.63 5.61
CA ILE A 50 8.52 -3.99 5.50
C ILE A 50 9.83 -3.95 4.71
N GLN A 51 10.87 -4.51 5.29
CA GLN A 51 12.21 -4.53 4.72
C GLN A 51 12.69 -5.96 4.48
N LYS A 52 13.49 -6.16 3.42
CA LYS A 52 14.21 -7.40 3.14
C LYS A 52 15.68 -7.26 3.53
N CYS A 53 16.18 -8.15 4.35
CA CYS A 53 17.60 -8.18 4.70
C CYS A 53 18.45 -8.61 3.49
N SER A 54 19.47 -7.84 3.17
CA SER A 54 20.40 -8.15 2.07
C SER A 54 21.26 -9.39 2.34
N GLN A 55 21.53 -9.71 3.62
CA GLN A 55 22.37 -10.84 4.04
C GLN A 55 21.57 -12.13 4.18
N CYS A 56 20.59 -12.19 5.10
CA CYS A 56 19.85 -13.44 5.37
C CYS A 56 18.59 -13.61 4.52
N LYS A 57 18.23 -12.64 3.68
CA LYS A 57 17.06 -12.62 2.79
C LYS A 57 15.70 -12.68 3.49
N LYS A 58 15.65 -12.70 4.82
CA LYS A 58 14.39 -12.65 5.58
C LYS A 58 13.78 -11.27 5.59
N TYR A 59 12.45 -11.24 5.72
CA TYR A 59 11.69 -10.00 5.86
C TYR A 59 11.48 -9.65 7.33
N TYR A 60 11.30 -8.36 7.61
CA TYR A 60 11.00 -7.84 8.95
C TYR A 60 10.29 -6.50 8.87
N HIS A 61 9.50 -6.18 9.88
CA HIS A 61 8.92 -4.84 10.04
C HIS A 61 9.95 -3.89 10.64
N ILE A 62 10.01 -2.65 10.17
CA ILE A 62 11.02 -1.66 10.61
C ILE A 62 10.99 -1.39 12.13
N GLU A 63 9.81 -1.52 12.76
CA GLU A 63 9.67 -1.36 14.21
C GLU A 63 10.26 -2.53 15.01
N SER A 64 10.45 -3.68 14.39
CA SER A 64 11.11 -4.83 15.02
C SER A 64 12.65 -4.77 14.95
N ALA A 65 13.19 -3.82 14.18
CA ALA A 65 14.61 -3.61 14.00
C ALA A 65 15.14 -2.54 14.95
N SER A 66 16.30 -2.74 15.55
CA SER A 66 17.06 -1.61 16.12
C SER A 66 17.59 -0.73 15.00
N SER A 67 17.83 0.54 15.29
CA SER A 67 18.32 1.48 14.29
C SER A 67 19.19 2.56 14.89
N TYR A 68 20.05 3.14 14.06
CA TYR A 68 20.87 4.29 14.39
C TYR A 68 21.01 5.23 13.17
N GLU A 69 21.49 6.46 13.41
CA GLU A 69 21.81 7.40 12.34
C GLU A 69 23.16 7.03 11.74
N GLY A 70 23.23 6.84 10.42
CA GLY A 70 24.46 6.60 9.69
C GLY A 70 25.20 7.88 9.35
N ASP A 71 26.34 7.76 8.68
CA ASP A 71 27.17 8.91 8.29
C ASP A 71 26.89 9.41 6.87
N ASN A 72 26.19 8.62 6.05
CA ASN A 72 25.90 8.90 4.65
C ASN A 72 24.44 9.32 4.41
N TYR A 73 24.08 9.49 3.15
CA TYR A 73 22.70 9.68 2.70
C TYR A 73 22.27 8.44 1.91
N SER A 74 21.07 7.96 2.17
CA SER A 74 20.45 6.88 1.41
C SER A 74 19.22 7.40 0.68
N PHE A 75 18.92 6.84 -0.48
CA PHE A 75 17.68 7.05 -1.24
C PHE A 75 16.86 5.75 -1.36
N ASP A 76 17.28 4.69 -0.66
CA ASP A 76 16.55 3.42 -0.65
C ASP A 76 15.29 3.53 0.20
N LYS A 77 14.13 3.43 -0.43
CA LYS A 77 12.83 3.34 0.25
C LYS A 77 12.55 1.91 0.73
N GLY A 78 13.28 0.92 0.24
CA GLY A 78 13.03 -0.49 0.53
C GLY A 78 11.70 -1.00 -0.02
N GLU A 79 11.18 -0.41 -1.10
CA GLU A 79 9.96 -0.87 -1.74
C GLU A 79 10.12 -2.32 -2.22
N LEU A 80 9.08 -3.12 -2.04
CA LEU A 80 9.06 -4.51 -2.44
C LEU A 80 8.33 -4.67 -3.78
N SER A 81 8.85 -5.51 -4.66
CA SER A 81 8.11 -6.02 -5.81
C SER A 81 6.92 -6.87 -5.33
N TYR A 82 5.96 -7.17 -6.22
CA TYR A 82 4.82 -8.01 -5.86
C TYR A 82 5.27 -9.40 -5.37
N GLU A 83 6.26 -10.01 -6.02
CA GLU A 83 6.81 -11.30 -5.63
C GLU A 83 7.44 -11.25 -4.23
N GLU A 84 8.16 -10.19 -3.93
CA GLU A 84 8.76 -9.97 -2.61
C GLU A 84 7.70 -9.66 -1.54
N ALA A 85 6.67 -8.90 -1.87
CA ALA A 85 5.54 -8.63 -0.96
C ALA A 85 4.77 -9.91 -0.63
N LYS A 86 4.59 -10.80 -1.61
CA LYS A 86 3.98 -12.12 -1.44
C LYS A 86 4.82 -13.03 -0.53
N GLU A 87 6.14 -13.06 -0.74
CA GLU A 87 7.06 -13.77 0.16
C GLU A 87 7.02 -13.20 1.58
N ALA A 88 7.04 -11.87 1.72
CA ALA A 88 6.95 -11.19 3.02
C ALA A 88 5.64 -11.52 3.75
N TRP A 89 4.51 -11.48 3.03
CA TRP A 89 3.21 -11.90 3.56
C TRP A 89 3.24 -13.32 4.11
N SER A 90 3.73 -14.26 3.31
CA SER A 90 3.83 -15.67 3.70
C SER A 90 4.70 -15.88 4.96
N GLN A 91 5.78 -15.09 5.12
CA GLN A 91 6.70 -15.23 6.26
C GLN A 91 6.21 -14.55 7.54
N LEU A 92 5.44 -13.45 7.42
CA LEU A 92 5.21 -12.55 8.55
C LEU A 92 3.76 -12.50 9.04
N LYS A 93 2.76 -12.89 8.23
CA LYS A 93 1.33 -12.73 8.57
C LYS A 93 0.92 -13.36 9.90
N ASP A 94 1.53 -14.51 10.26
CA ASP A 94 1.21 -15.24 11.48
C ASP A 94 2.06 -14.78 12.69
N THR A 95 3.01 -13.87 12.48
CA THR A 95 3.92 -13.36 13.52
C THR A 95 3.66 -11.91 13.88
N LEU A 96 3.04 -11.15 12.99
CA LEU A 96 2.69 -9.76 13.21
C LEU A 96 1.24 -9.61 13.66
N SER A 97 0.95 -8.53 14.37
CA SER A 97 -0.40 -8.19 14.84
C SER A 97 -0.62 -6.68 14.85
N GLY A 98 -1.88 -6.24 14.96
CA GLY A 98 -2.24 -4.83 15.04
C GLY A 98 -1.69 -4.00 13.87
N GLY A 99 -1.13 -2.84 14.16
CA GLY A 99 -0.62 -1.90 13.14
C GLY A 99 0.49 -2.47 12.25
N MET A 100 1.32 -3.38 12.77
CA MET A 100 2.36 -4.02 11.95
C MET A 100 1.77 -4.99 10.92
N LEU A 101 0.74 -5.76 11.28
CA LEU A 101 0.01 -6.61 10.34
C LEU A 101 -0.74 -5.78 9.29
N THR A 102 -1.37 -4.68 9.71
CA THR A 102 -1.99 -3.71 8.81
C THR A 102 -0.98 -3.16 7.79
N SER A 103 0.20 -2.76 8.26
CA SER A 103 1.27 -2.26 7.37
C SER A 103 1.73 -3.32 6.36
N LEU A 104 1.86 -4.57 6.80
CA LEU A 104 2.20 -5.70 5.91
C LEU A 104 1.12 -5.92 4.85
N ALA A 105 -0.16 -5.88 5.23
CA ALA A 105 -1.29 -6.02 4.31
C ALA A 105 -1.31 -4.88 3.28
N LEU A 106 -1.11 -3.62 3.70
CA LEU A 106 -1.04 -2.47 2.79
C LEU A 106 0.14 -2.59 1.80
N VAL A 107 1.32 -3.02 2.26
CA VAL A 107 2.47 -3.25 1.36
C VAL A 107 2.13 -4.31 0.30
N TYR A 108 1.46 -5.40 0.69
CA TYR A 108 1.01 -6.42 -0.26
C TYR A 108 -0.01 -5.85 -1.26
N ILE A 109 -1.04 -5.15 -0.78
CA ILE A 109 -2.11 -4.56 -1.62
C ILE A 109 -1.51 -3.58 -2.61
N HIS A 110 -0.65 -2.67 -2.17
CA HIS A 110 -0.01 -1.70 -3.06
C HIS A 110 0.86 -2.37 -4.12
N ALA A 111 1.64 -3.39 -3.76
CA ALA A 111 2.48 -4.12 -4.71
C ALA A 111 1.66 -4.95 -5.72
N TYR A 112 0.53 -5.53 -5.28
CA TYR A 112 -0.43 -6.19 -6.17
C TYR A 112 -1.05 -5.20 -7.15
N ASN A 113 -1.53 -4.06 -6.65
CA ASN A 113 -2.14 -3.02 -7.48
C ASN A 113 -1.14 -2.44 -8.48
N ASP A 114 0.11 -2.21 -8.09
CA ASP A 114 1.18 -1.74 -8.99
C ASP A 114 1.41 -2.70 -10.15
N LYS A 115 1.34 -4.01 -9.89
CA LYS A 115 1.53 -5.03 -10.92
C LYS A 115 0.32 -5.21 -11.83
N TYR A 116 -0.89 -5.18 -11.28
CA TYR A 116 -2.09 -5.63 -11.98
C TYR A 116 -3.13 -4.56 -12.27
N GLN A 117 -3.26 -3.54 -11.43
CA GLN A 117 -4.45 -2.68 -11.42
C GLN A 117 -4.18 -1.18 -11.45
N ARG A 118 -2.96 -0.72 -11.16
CA ARG A 118 -2.69 0.71 -11.01
C ARG A 118 -2.59 1.43 -12.35
N VAL A 119 -3.35 2.50 -12.48
CA VAL A 119 -3.34 3.39 -13.64
C VAL A 119 -2.47 4.60 -13.32
N LEU A 120 -1.35 4.72 -14.01
CA LEU A 120 -0.39 5.81 -13.81
C LEU A 120 -0.73 7.08 -14.62
N ASN A 121 -1.49 6.94 -15.71
CA ASN A 121 -1.87 8.07 -16.55
C ASN A 121 -3.27 7.84 -17.13
N LYS A 122 -4.21 8.77 -16.84
CA LYS A 122 -5.58 8.73 -17.38
C LYS A 122 -5.66 8.96 -18.90
N GLU A 123 -4.68 9.66 -19.48
CA GLU A 123 -4.62 9.93 -20.91
C GLU A 123 -4.08 8.73 -21.71
N SER A 124 -3.53 7.73 -21.04
CA SER A 124 -3.09 6.50 -21.69
C SER A 124 -4.30 5.71 -22.17
N THR A 125 -4.54 5.74 -23.47
CA THR A 125 -5.56 4.90 -24.15
C THR A 125 -5.21 3.43 -24.16
N LYS A 126 -4.00 3.05 -23.73
CA LYS A 126 -3.54 1.69 -23.52
C LYS A 126 -3.07 1.54 -22.09
N ILE A 127 -3.94 1.00 -21.26
CA ILE A 127 -3.52 0.40 -19.99
C ILE A 127 -2.99 -0.96 -20.38
N ASP A 128 -1.71 -1.22 -20.17
CA ASP A 128 -1.14 -2.58 -20.28
C ASP A 128 -1.64 -3.38 -19.05
N TYR A 129 -2.94 -3.71 -19.12
CA TYR A 129 -3.61 -4.48 -18.09
C TYR A 129 -3.12 -5.92 -18.12
N ILE A 130 -2.57 -6.38 -17.02
CA ILE A 130 -2.20 -7.77 -16.83
C ILE A 130 -3.29 -8.44 -16.00
N GLU A 131 -4.00 -9.41 -16.57
CA GLU A 131 -4.99 -10.16 -15.81
C GLU A 131 -4.31 -11.00 -14.74
N PRO A 132 -4.66 -10.84 -13.45
CA PRO A 132 -4.11 -11.66 -12.39
C PRO A 132 -4.56 -13.13 -12.55
N LYS A 133 -3.70 -14.05 -12.15
CA LYS A 133 -4.10 -15.46 -12.02
C LYS A 133 -5.12 -15.58 -10.89
N GLU A 134 -6.04 -16.53 -10.99
CA GLU A 134 -7.08 -16.74 -9.96
C GLU A 134 -6.47 -16.97 -8.57
N ALA A 135 -5.37 -17.72 -8.48
CA ALA A 135 -4.68 -17.93 -7.20
C ALA A 135 -4.12 -16.64 -6.59
N ASP A 136 -3.63 -15.71 -7.41
CA ASP A 136 -3.15 -14.42 -6.94
C ASP A 136 -4.32 -13.51 -6.49
N LEU A 137 -5.45 -13.60 -7.18
CA LEU A 137 -6.67 -12.86 -6.82
C LEU A 137 -7.28 -13.40 -5.52
N GLU A 138 -7.33 -14.72 -5.33
CA GLU A 138 -7.83 -15.34 -4.09
C GLU A 138 -6.94 -14.97 -2.88
N GLU A 139 -5.61 -14.98 -3.06
CA GLU A 139 -4.69 -14.53 -2.01
C GLU A 139 -4.90 -13.05 -1.70
N PHE A 140 -5.04 -12.19 -2.73
CA PHE A 140 -5.34 -10.77 -2.57
C PHE A 140 -6.64 -10.54 -1.78
N ARG A 141 -7.72 -11.27 -2.07
CA ARG A 141 -8.97 -11.24 -1.30
C ARG A 141 -8.74 -11.55 0.18
N SER A 142 -7.96 -12.60 0.46
CA SER A 142 -7.61 -12.96 1.84
C SER A 142 -6.86 -11.85 2.57
N VAL A 143 -5.92 -11.18 1.88
CA VAL A 143 -5.18 -10.04 2.44
C VAL A 143 -6.12 -8.85 2.72
N VAL A 144 -7.04 -8.56 1.80
CA VAL A 144 -8.04 -7.48 1.97
C VAL A 144 -8.94 -7.75 3.17
N TYR A 145 -9.43 -8.97 3.37
CA TYR A 145 -10.22 -9.31 4.56
C TYR A 145 -9.38 -9.18 5.83
N THR A 146 -8.12 -9.63 5.82
CA THR A 146 -7.23 -9.44 6.97
C THR A 146 -7.01 -7.96 7.29
N LEU A 147 -6.88 -7.10 6.26
CA LEU A 147 -6.79 -5.66 6.45
C LEU A 147 -8.05 -5.11 7.11
N ILE A 148 -9.23 -5.45 6.59
CA ILE A 148 -10.52 -4.97 7.10
C ILE A 148 -10.72 -5.36 8.57
N ASP A 149 -10.34 -6.57 8.94
CA ASP A 149 -10.48 -7.09 10.30
C ASP A 149 -9.53 -6.43 11.32
N ASN A 150 -8.40 -5.88 10.85
CA ASN A 150 -7.34 -5.36 11.72
C ASN A 150 -7.12 -3.85 11.62
N PHE A 151 -7.70 -3.17 10.67
CA PHE A 151 -7.46 -1.76 10.40
C PHE A 151 -8.72 -0.92 10.69
N GLN A 152 -8.63 0.01 11.62
CA GLN A 152 -9.68 0.98 11.87
C GLN A 152 -9.51 2.18 10.96
N VAL A 153 -10.53 2.49 10.18
CA VAL A 153 -10.58 3.62 9.24
C VAL A 153 -11.59 4.67 9.69
N GLU A 154 -11.38 5.91 9.27
CA GLU A 154 -12.30 7.02 9.52
C GLU A 154 -13.65 6.84 8.80
N SER A 155 -13.63 6.19 7.63
CA SER A 155 -14.84 5.95 6.83
C SER A 155 -14.88 4.52 6.30
N PRO A 156 -16.03 3.83 6.45
CA PRO A 156 -16.25 2.50 5.85
C PRO A 156 -16.06 2.46 4.33
N LEU A 157 -16.12 3.61 3.64
CA LEU A 157 -15.87 3.70 2.21
C LEU A 157 -14.46 3.24 1.82
N ILE A 158 -13.49 3.37 2.73
CA ILE A 158 -12.12 2.86 2.50
C ILE A 158 -12.14 1.33 2.40
N TYR A 159 -12.93 0.65 3.22
CA TYR A 159 -13.11 -0.81 3.10
C TYR A 159 -13.82 -1.19 1.79
N ALA A 160 -14.85 -0.41 1.41
CA ALA A 160 -15.56 -0.64 0.16
C ALA A 160 -14.62 -0.50 -1.06
N GLU A 161 -13.65 0.41 -1.00
CA GLU A 161 -12.65 0.55 -2.06
C GLU A 161 -11.75 -0.70 -2.15
N PHE A 162 -11.19 -1.18 -1.05
CA PHE A 162 -10.37 -2.40 -1.05
C PHE A 162 -11.15 -3.63 -1.54
N LEU A 163 -12.43 -3.76 -1.17
CA LEU A 163 -13.29 -4.84 -1.66
C LEU A 163 -13.54 -4.71 -3.18
N ARG A 164 -13.74 -3.50 -3.69
CA ARG A 164 -13.88 -3.25 -5.13
C ARG A 164 -12.62 -3.68 -5.90
N GLU A 165 -11.44 -3.34 -5.39
CA GLU A 165 -10.15 -3.75 -5.95
C GLU A 165 -10.00 -5.28 -5.95
N ALA A 166 -10.50 -5.95 -4.91
CA ALA A 166 -10.56 -7.41 -4.80
C ALA A 166 -11.65 -8.07 -5.67
N ARG A 167 -12.35 -7.28 -6.51
CA ARG A 167 -13.47 -7.71 -7.36
C ARG A 167 -14.66 -8.26 -6.57
N LEU A 168 -14.81 -7.86 -5.32
CA LEU A 168 -15.93 -8.17 -4.44
C LEU A 168 -16.97 -7.05 -4.54
N PHE A 169 -17.45 -6.80 -5.76
CA PHE A 169 -18.26 -5.63 -6.11
C PHE A 169 -19.57 -5.53 -5.35
N ASP A 170 -20.23 -6.66 -5.08
CA ASP A 170 -21.50 -6.68 -4.35
C ASP A 170 -21.29 -6.32 -2.87
N GLU A 171 -20.20 -6.78 -2.26
CA GLU A 171 -19.84 -6.44 -0.88
C GLU A 171 -19.42 -4.97 -0.78
N ALA A 172 -18.62 -4.48 -1.71
CA ALA A 172 -18.24 -3.08 -1.81
C ALA A 172 -19.48 -2.17 -1.91
N MET A 173 -20.43 -2.50 -2.79
CA MET A 173 -21.70 -1.78 -2.96
C MET A 173 -22.56 -1.80 -1.70
N LYS A 174 -22.61 -2.94 -1.00
CA LYS A 174 -23.36 -3.06 0.26
C LYS A 174 -22.83 -2.10 1.32
N ILE A 175 -21.51 -2.04 1.50
CA ILE A 175 -20.87 -1.10 2.44
C ILE A 175 -21.09 0.35 1.98
N ALA A 176 -20.81 0.67 0.72
CA ALA A 176 -20.98 2.02 0.21
C ALA A 176 -22.42 2.54 0.42
N ASN A 177 -23.44 1.74 0.10
CA ASN A 177 -24.83 2.14 0.25
C ASN A 177 -25.31 2.22 1.71
N SER A 178 -24.63 1.56 2.65
CA SER A 178 -24.95 1.62 4.08
C SER A 178 -24.20 2.73 4.83
N THR A 179 -23.26 3.39 4.17
CA THR A 179 -22.45 4.46 4.77
C THR A 179 -23.16 5.80 4.63
N ASP A 180 -23.22 6.57 5.73
CA ASP A 180 -23.68 7.97 5.66
C ASP A 180 -22.56 8.82 5.04
N VAL A 181 -22.82 9.32 3.84
CA VAL A 181 -21.82 10.00 3.00
C VAL A 181 -22.12 11.50 2.99
N PRO A 182 -21.10 12.36 3.29
CA PRO A 182 -21.25 13.80 3.12
C PRO A 182 -21.62 14.15 1.67
N LYS A 183 -22.34 15.26 1.49
CA LYS A 183 -22.73 15.72 0.15
C LYS A 183 -21.57 16.20 -0.70
N GLU A 184 -20.50 16.62 -0.07
CA GLU A 184 -19.31 17.22 -0.71
C GLU A 184 -18.03 16.73 -0.04
N GLY A 185 -16.90 16.90 -0.72
CA GLY A 185 -15.59 16.57 -0.22
C GLY A 185 -15.07 15.20 -0.66
N VAL A 186 -13.93 14.79 -0.11
CA VAL A 186 -13.20 13.59 -0.55
C VAL A 186 -14.02 12.31 -0.43
N TYR A 187 -14.82 12.17 0.61
CA TYR A 187 -15.67 10.97 0.81
C TYR A 187 -16.88 10.93 -0.14
N ALA A 188 -17.43 12.08 -0.54
CA ALA A 188 -18.46 12.12 -1.58
C ALA A 188 -17.88 11.69 -2.95
N ASN A 189 -16.67 12.13 -3.26
CA ASN A 189 -15.96 11.72 -4.47
C ASN A 189 -15.61 10.23 -4.42
N LEU A 190 -15.11 9.72 -3.31
CA LEU A 190 -14.81 8.31 -3.12
C LEU A 190 -16.08 7.43 -3.28
N TYR A 191 -17.19 7.83 -2.68
CA TYR A 191 -18.47 7.12 -2.84
C TYR A 191 -18.87 7.01 -4.32
N THR A 192 -18.89 8.15 -5.02
CA THR A 192 -19.23 8.20 -6.44
C THR A 192 -18.31 7.32 -7.27
N TYR A 193 -17.03 7.39 -7.00
CA TYR A 193 -15.99 6.58 -7.65
C TYR A 193 -16.24 5.08 -7.44
N ILE A 194 -16.48 4.63 -6.19
CA ILE A 194 -16.74 3.23 -5.86
C ILE A 194 -17.99 2.73 -6.59
N VAL A 195 -19.11 3.47 -6.47
CA VAL A 195 -20.40 3.07 -7.06
C VAL A 195 -20.30 2.93 -8.57
N ASP A 196 -19.68 3.90 -9.26
CA ASP A 196 -19.55 3.88 -10.71
C ASP A 196 -18.63 2.74 -11.19
N ASN A 197 -17.53 2.48 -10.49
CA ASN A 197 -16.62 1.41 -10.85
C ASN A 197 -17.16 0.02 -10.49
N CYS A 198 -17.88 -0.14 -9.40
CA CYS A 198 -18.57 -1.40 -9.08
C CYS A 198 -19.63 -1.75 -10.15
N ARG A 199 -20.44 -0.78 -10.60
CA ARG A 199 -21.44 -0.98 -11.68
C ARG A 199 -20.79 -1.44 -12.99
N LYS A 200 -19.59 -0.93 -13.28
CA LYS A 200 -18.79 -1.30 -14.47
C LYS A 200 -17.95 -2.56 -14.27
N LYS A 201 -17.98 -3.17 -13.09
CA LYS A 201 -17.10 -4.28 -12.67
C LYS A 201 -15.63 -3.96 -12.90
N ASN A 202 -15.23 -2.72 -12.61
CA ASN A 202 -13.89 -2.20 -12.78
C ASN A 202 -13.12 -2.23 -11.45
N SER A 203 -12.03 -2.98 -11.39
CA SER A 203 -11.13 -3.07 -10.23
C SER A 203 -9.90 -2.17 -10.32
N LEU A 204 -9.70 -1.43 -11.42
CA LEU A 204 -8.54 -0.57 -11.62
C LEU A 204 -8.47 0.57 -10.59
N VAL A 205 -7.25 0.89 -10.17
CA VAL A 205 -6.95 1.91 -9.15
C VAL A 205 -6.43 3.17 -9.83
N TYR A 206 -7.18 4.27 -9.68
CA TYR A 206 -6.89 5.55 -10.32
C TYR A 206 -6.34 6.57 -9.31
N ILE A 207 -5.67 7.59 -9.84
CA ILE A 207 -5.20 8.74 -9.07
C ILE A 207 -6.42 9.53 -8.53
N VAL A 208 -6.32 9.95 -7.27
CA VAL A 208 -7.27 10.88 -6.65
C VAL A 208 -7.12 12.26 -7.28
N GLU A 209 -8.21 12.83 -7.74
CA GLU A 209 -8.27 14.23 -8.19
C GLU A 209 -8.88 15.07 -7.07
N PHE A 210 -8.18 16.12 -6.67
CA PHE A 210 -8.62 17.09 -5.66
C PHE A 210 -9.16 18.35 -6.34
#